data_317a45886aa925842ef25be896b28203
#
_entry.id   317a45886aa925842ef25be896b28203
#
_cell.length_a   1.000
_cell.length_b   1.000
_cell.length_c   1.000
_cell.angle_alpha   90.00
_cell.angle_beta   90.00
_cell.angle_gamma   90.00
#
_symmetry.space_group_name_H-M   'P 1'
#
loop_
_entity.id
_entity.type
_entity.pdbx_description
1 polymer ?
#
loop_
_entity_poly.entity_id
_entity_poly.type
_entity_poly.pdbx_seq_one_letter_code
_entity_poly.pdbx_strand_id
1 'polypeptide(L)' 'QVGIRDKILACCQEPRSRTEIAAYCGYKSVRSLMQSHLKPLLESGQLRMTIPDKPNSRNQKYVAVKPED' A
#
# COMPACT_ATOMS: atom_id res chain seq x y z
N GLN A 1 -7.41 -2.24 18.88
CA GLN A 1 -6.53 -3.13 18.13
C GLN A 1 -6.45 -2.69 16.68
N VAL A 2 -5.25 -2.46 16.20
CA VAL A 2 -5.04 -1.90 14.86
C VAL A 2 -4.86 -3.04 13.86
N GLY A 3 -5.69 -3.05 12.82
CA GLY A 3 -5.59 -4.04 11.77
C GLY A 3 -4.49 -3.75 10.78
N ILE A 4 -4.18 -4.73 9.93
CA ILE A 4 -3.15 -4.60 8.90
C ILE A 4 -3.48 -3.44 7.95
N ARG A 5 -4.76 -3.30 7.59
CA ARG A 5 -5.17 -2.21 6.70
C ARG A 5 -4.83 -0.85 7.29
N ASP A 6 -5.11 -0.68 8.59
CA ASP A 6 -4.82 0.59 9.25
C ASP A 6 -3.32 0.87 9.29
N LYS A 7 -2.51 -0.18 9.49
CA LYS A 7 -1.06 -0.04 9.45
C LYS A 7 -0.57 0.38 8.08
N ILE A 8 -1.13 -0.22 7.04
CA ILE A 8 -0.77 0.12 5.67
C ILE A 8 -1.10 1.58 5.38
N LEU A 9 -2.30 2.00 5.75
CA LEU A 9 -2.73 3.37 5.50
C LEU A 9 -1.90 4.37 6.28
N ALA A 10 -1.53 4.02 7.52
CA ALA A 10 -0.67 4.88 8.32
C ALA A 10 0.74 4.98 7.71
N CYS A 11 1.27 3.86 7.23
CA CYS A 11 2.57 3.83 6.57
C CYS A 11 2.56 4.67 5.29
N CYS A 12 1.46 4.63 4.57
CA CYS A 12 1.33 5.27 3.27
C CYS A 12 0.91 6.73 3.34
N GLN A 13 1.01 7.38 4.49
CA GLN A 13 0.79 8.83 4.57
C GLN A 13 1.77 9.57 3.65
N GLU A 14 2.92 8.98 3.40
CA GLU A 14 3.85 9.43 2.38
C GLU A 14 4.03 8.28 1.39
N PRO A 15 4.46 8.58 0.16
CA PRO A 15 4.68 7.50 -0.83
C PRO A 15 5.68 6.46 -0.31
N ARG A 16 5.26 5.19 -0.34
CA ARG A 16 6.09 4.06 0.13
C ARG A 16 6.05 2.95 -0.89
N SER A 17 7.19 2.30 -1.09
CA SER A 17 7.24 1.13 -1.96
C SER A 17 6.58 -0.07 -1.27
N ARG A 18 6.23 -1.08 -2.06
CA ARG A 18 5.64 -2.30 -1.49
C ARG A 18 6.57 -2.97 -0.50
N THR A 19 7.88 -2.90 -0.74
CA THR A 19 8.87 -3.47 0.17
C THR A 19 8.87 -2.73 1.49
N GLU A 20 8.78 -1.42 1.45
CA GLU A 20 8.72 -0.61 2.66
C GLU A 20 7.44 -0.88 3.46
N ILE A 21 6.33 -1.04 2.75
CA ILE A 21 5.05 -1.35 3.40
C ILE A 21 5.12 -2.72 4.07
N ALA A 22 5.69 -3.71 3.38
CA ALA A 22 5.83 -5.04 3.94
C ALA A 22 6.71 -5.03 5.20
N ALA A 23 7.81 -4.29 5.15
CA ALA A 23 8.69 -4.16 6.31
C ALA A 23 7.98 -3.49 7.49
N TYR A 24 7.21 -2.46 7.21
CA TYR A 24 6.45 -1.76 8.24
C TYR A 24 5.45 -2.68 8.92
N CYS A 25 4.76 -3.51 8.12
CA CYS A 25 3.73 -4.40 8.63
C CYS A 25 4.27 -5.73 9.16
N GLY A 26 5.57 -5.98 8.97
CA GLY A 26 6.18 -7.22 9.43
C GLY A 26 5.86 -8.41 8.53
N TYR A 27 5.51 -8.18 7.28
CA TYR A 27 5.24 -9.26 6.34
C TYR A 27 6.53 -9.83 5.77
N LYS A 28 6.61 -11.16 5.73
CA LYS A 28 7.77 -11.83 5.14
C LYS A 28 7.72 -11.81 3.62
N SER A 29 6.52 -11.85 3.04
CA SER A 29 6.35 -11.91 1.60
C SER A 29 5.61 -10.67 1.11
N VAL A 30 6.31 -9.89 0.27
CA VAL A 30 5.71 -8.72 -0.36
C VAL A 30 4.55 -9.13 -1.26
N ARG A 31 4.71 -10.26 -1.96
CA ARG A 31 3.69 -10.75 -2.87
C ARG A 31 2.39 -11.06 -2.13
N SER A 32 2.51 -11.72 -0.98
CA SER A 32 1.35 -12.05 -0.15
C SER A 32 0.64 -10.79 0.31
N LEU A 33 1.41 -9.81 0.77
CA LEU A 33 0.87 -8.53 1.20
C LEU A 33 0.13 -7.84 0.06
N MET A 34 0.71 -7.84 -1.13
CA MET A 34 0.09 -7.22 -2.29
C MET A 34 -1.26 -7.84 -2.60
N GLN A 35 -1.32 -9.17 -2.65
CA GLN A 35 -2.53 -9.86 -3.02
C GLN A 35 -3.60 -9.80 -1.96
N SER A 36 -3.20 -9.86 -0.69
CA SER A 36 -4.15 -9.94 0.42
C SER A 36 -4.64 -8.59 0.89
N HIS A 37 -3.81 -7.56 0.78
CA HIS A 37 -4.14 -6.27 1.39
C HIS A 37 -4.04 -5.09 0.42
N LEU A 38 -2.94 -4.97 -0.31
CA LEU A 38 -2.74 -3.80 -1.15
C LEU A 38 -3.72 -3.77 -2.33
N LYS A 39 -3.92 -4.91 -2.97
CA LYS A 39 -4.82 -4.97 -4.11
C LYS A 39 -6.25 -4.57 -3.75
N PRO A 40 -6.86 -5.10 -2.67
CA PRO A 40 -8.18 -4.64 -2.27
C PRO A 40 -8.24 -3.16 -1.95
N LEU A 41 -7.19 -2.62 -1.33
CA LEU A 41 -7.14 -1.19 -1.01
C LEU A 41 -7.06 -0.34 -2.27
N LEU A 42 -6.30 -0.80 -3.26
CA LEU A 42 -6.22 -0.11 -4.54
C LEU A 42 -7.57 -0.12 -5.26
N GLU A 43 -8.24 -1.27 -5.22
CA GLU A 43 -9.55 -1.41 -5.86
C GLU A 43 -10.62 -0.57 -5.19
N SER A 44 -10.55 -0.43 -3.87
CA SER A 44 -11.52 0.37 -3.12
C SER A 44 -11.21 1.87 -3.19
N GLY A 45 -10.04 2.24 -3.72
CA GLY A 45 -9.65 3.62 -3.83
C GLY A 45 -9.01 4.20 -2.57
N GLN A 46 -8.68 3.36 -1.60
CA GLN A 46 -8.02 3.81 -0.37
C GLN A 46 -6.52 3.97 -0.54
N LEU A 47 -5.93 3.34 -1.55
CA LEU A 47 -4.55 3.53 -1.92
C LEU A 47 -4.45 3.92 -3.38
N ARG A 48 -3.40 4.65 -3.71
CA ARG A 48 -3.10 5.01 -5.10
C ARG A 48 -1.65 4.67 -5.41
N MET A 49 -1.41 4.34 -6.67
CA MET A 49 -0.06 4.15 -7.18
C MET A 49 0.48 5.49 -7.66
N THR A 50 1.74 5.78 -7.35
CA THR A 50 2.36 7.02 -7.83
C THR A 50 2.72 6.93 -9.31
N ILE A 51 2.92 5.71 -9.81
CA ILE A 51 3.20 5.47 -11.22
C ILE A 51 2.19 4.45 -11.74
N PRO A 52 0.93 4.87 -11.97
CA PRO A 52 -0.12 3.92 -12.34
C PRO A 52 0.12 3.26 -13.69
N ASP A 53 0.87 3.90 -14.58
CA ASP A 53 1.17 3.35 -15.90
C ASP A 53 2.13 2.17 -15.85
N LYS A 54 2.89 2.06 -14.76
CA LYS A 54 3.87 0.99 -14.61
C LYS A 54 3.74 0.35 -13.24
N PRO A 55 2.67 -0.43 -13.03
CA PRO A 55 2.41 -0.99 -11.70
C PRO A 55 3.50 -1.92 -11.19
N ASN A 56 4.29 -2.53 -12.09
CA ASN A 56 5.36 -3.43 -11.69
C ASN A 56 6.73 -2.76 -11.66
N SER A 57 6.78 -1.45 -11.81
CA SER A 57 8.04 -0.72 -11.75
C SER A 57 8.66 -0.83 -10.36
N ARG A 58 9.99 -0.99 -10.31
CA ARG A 58 10.69 -0.99 -9.03
C ARG A 58 10.63 0.36 -8.33
N ASN A 59 10.30 1.40 -9.07
CA ASN A 59 10.13 2.75 -8.50
C ASN A 59 8.68 3.01 -8.08
N GLN A 60 7.79 2.03 -8.27
CA GLN A 60 6.40 2.18 -7.89
C GLN A 60 6.24 2.38 -6.40
N LYS A 61 5.46 3.37 -6.03
CA LYS A 61 5.15 3.66 -4.63
C LYS A 61 3.65 3.78 -4.46
N TYR A 62 3.22 3.63 -3.23
CA TYR A 62 1.81 3.66 -2.88
C TYR A 62 1.58 4.75 -1.84
N VAL A 63 0.48 5.45 -1.97
CA VAL A 63 0.13 6.51 -1.04
C VAL A 63 -1.33 6.38 -0.65
N ALA A 64 -1.63 6.61 0.62
CA ALA A 64 -3.00 6.55 1.11
C ALA A 64 -3.81 7.72 0.57
N VAL A 65 -5.02 7.42 0.13
CA VAL A 65 -5.95 8.45 -0.34
C VAL A 65 -6.78 8.88 0.84
N LYS A 66 -6.71 10.14 1.19
CA LYS A 66 -7.53 10.65 2.28
C LYS A 66 -8.96 10.81 1.80
N PRO A 67 -9.93 10.43 2.63
CA PRO A 67 -11.32 10.65 2.26
C PRO A 67 -11.61 12.13 2.15
N GLU A 68 -12.41 12.47 1.19
CA GLU A 68 -12.90 13.84 1.04
C GLU A 68 -13.92 14.13 2.12
N ASP A 69 -13.79 15.26 2.73
CA ASP A 69 -14.77 15.69 3.74
C ASP A 69 -15.90 16.47 3.11
#